data_67a751030247df9a316ed795f691c272
#
_entry.id   67a751030247df9a316ed795f691c272
#
_cell.length_a   1.000
_cell.length_b   1.000
_cell.length_c   1.000
_cell.angle_alpha   90.00
_cell.angle_beta   90.00
_cell.angle_gamma   90.00
#
_symmetry.space_group_name_H-M   'P 1'
#
loop_
_entity.id
_entity.type
_entity.pdbx_description
1 polymer ?
#
loop_
_entity_poly.entity_id
_entity_poly.type
_entity_poly.pdbx_seq_one_letter_code
_entity_poly.pdbx_strand_id
1 'polypeptide(L)'
;MQMKRKRHWAVACSLLVAVACKAQDGKICTHIVGEVADTAVQVIRVRRVDQNNSYIYTDTIPYANGRFSYDIHTAKPAVYSICAYNKRWIGRAVDFFAEGDTVRMRFVPDDSPKWCSASPLNKELLRVNGMTDSISLCYRARFAKYADYDSLSEAERKEYKALSDSYHGLIKAFRLGYMRKNPGLVGLFMLFEWGERFYDDSVAVSEVASIYDDVYAGKFPGFHLSEYMKQWRASQSVKVGGRYVNFTAPDLDGNDHKVSEEIKGKVALIDFWASWCGPCRRHSRSLIPVYEKYKDRGFTIVGVARERDAEAMCKAIGRDKYPWLNLIELNDRIKLWNQYGIRGGGGTFLVDRNGIILAVDPTAEEVEAILREVL
;
A
#
# COMPACT_ATOMS: atom_id res chain seq x y z
N MET A 1 24.08 -39.31 19.44
CA MET A 1 23.11 -38.45 20.10
C MET A 1 23.84 -37.24 20.63
N GLN A 2 24.05 -36.20 19.78
CA GLN A 2 24.71 -34.97 20.15
C GLN A 2 23.69 -33.84 20.08
N MET A 3 23.30 -33.36 21.24
CA MET A 3 22.49 -32.15 21.40
C MET A 3 23.30 -30.95 20.96
N LYS A 4 23.00 -30.38 19.77
CA LYS A 4 23.51 -29.08 19.36
C LYS A 4 22.89 -28.00 20.25
N ARG A 5 23.67 -27.46 21.19
CA ARG A 5 23.33 -26.26 21.97
C ARG A 5 23.04 -25.10 21.03
N LYS A 6 21.77 -24.67 20.96
CA LYS A 6 21.39 -23.41 20.35
C LYS A 6 22.00 -22.27 21.17
N ARG A 7 23.01 -21.62 20.63
CA ARG A 7 23.54 -20.36 21.17
C ARG A 7 22.47 -19.30 21.02
N HIS A 8 21.95 -18.85 22.15
CA HIS A 8 21.19 -17.59 22.20
C HIS A 8 22.14 -16.47 21.77
N TRP A 9 21.88 -15.91 20.60
CA TRP A 9 22.55 -14.69 20.17
C TRP A 9 21.88 -13.52 20.89
N ALA A 10 22.41 -13.15 22.06
CA ALA A 10 22.30 -11.80 22.53
C ALA A 10 23.01 -10.94 21.48
N VAL A 11 22.29 -10.04 20.80
CA VAL A 11 22.88 -9.02 19.95
C VAL A 11 23.69 -8.13 20.89
N ALA A 12 24.96 -8.45 21.03
CA ALA A 12 25.89 -7.57 21.68
C ALA A 12 25.96 -6.30 20.83
N CYS A 13 25.34 -5.23 21.28
CA CYS A 13 25.60 -3.87 20.81
C CYS A 13 27.04 -3.53 21.16
N SER A 14 28.01 -4.05 20.38
CA SER A 14 29.38 -3.58 20.47
C SER A 14 29.37 -2.13 20.02
N LEU A 15 29.83 -1.27 20.91
CA LEU A 15 30.10 0.16 20.71
C LEU A 15 30.96 0.36 19.44
N LEU A 16 30.30 0.61 18.33
CA LEU A 16 30.90 1.24 17.17
C LEU A 16 30.42 2.69 17.16
N VAL A 17 31.39 3.58 17.10
CA VAL A 17 31.29 5.03 17.11
C VAL A 17 29.99 5.48 16.44
N ALA A 18 29.15 6.14 17.23
CA ALA A 18 28.01 6.86 16.72
C ALA A 18 28.55 7.99 15.85
N VAL A 19 28.58 7.80 14.54
CA VAL A 19 28.64 8.91 13.62
C VAL A 19 27.29 9.60 13.76
N ALA A 20 27.25 10.66 14.59
CA ALA A 20 26.08 11.49 14.74
C ALA A 20 25.83 12.11 13.37
N CYS A 21 24.82 11.63 12.67
CA CYS A 21 24.28 12.31 11.51
C CYS A 21 23.84 13.69 11.98
N LYS A 22 24.56 14.75 11.58
CA LYS A 22 24.21 16.11 11.96
C LYS A 22 22.92 16.50 11.26
N ALA A 23 21.91 16.88 12.03
CA ALA A 23 20.71 17.51 11.50
C ALA A 23 21.14 18.73 10.67
N GLN A 24 20.98 18.68 9.36
CA GLN A 24 21.12 19.82 8.47
C GLN A 24 19.74 20.49 8.35
N ASP A 25 19.67 21.77 8.54
CA ASP A 25 18.48 22.61 8.32
C ASP A 25 17.20 22.17 9.08
N GLY A 26 17.34 21.73 10.35
CA GLY A 26 16.19 21.34 11.19
C GLY A 26 15.52 20.00 10.77
N LYS A 27 16.13 19.24 9.89
CA LYS A 27 15.64 17.90 9.47
C LYS A 27 16.14 16.81 10.41
N ILE A 28 15.28 15.83 10.66
CA ILE A 28 15.62 14.60 11.35
C ILE A 28 16.48 13.76 10.39
N CYS A 29 17.65 13.30 10.85
CA CYS A 29 18.47 12.35 10.09
C CYS A 29 18.48 10.99 10.79
N THR A 30 18.04 9.95 10.08
CA THR A 30 18.12 8.56 10.55
C THR A 30 19.17 7.82 9.74
N HIS A 31 20.18 7.31 10.43
CA HIS A 31 21.28 6.59 9.82
C HIS A 31 20.99 5.08 9.77
N ILE A 32 21.05 4.49 8.59
CA ILE A 32 20.82 3.06 8.37
C ILE A 32 22.15 2.37 8.13
N VAL A 33 22.39 1.28 8.85
CA VAL A 33 23.56 0.40 8.62
C VAL A 33 23.07 -1.03 8.50
N GLY A 34 23.52 -1.71 7.46
CA GLY A 34 23.07 -3.07 7.21
C GLY A 34 24.17 -4.03 6.77
N GLU A 35 23.93 -5.30 7.10
CA GLU A 35 24.70 -6.44 6.61
C GLU A 35 23.81 -7.33 5.76
N VAL A 36 24.35 -7.81 4.65
CA VAL A 36 23.70 -8.76 3.75
C VAL A 36 24.56 -10.02 3.74
N ALA A 37 24.18 -10.99 4.55
CA ALA A 37 24.79 -12.31 4.58
C ALA A 37 24.18 -13.27 3.54
N ASP A 38 23.03 -12.90 2.97
CA ASP A 38 22.36 -13.64 1.91
C ASP A 38 22.99 -13.29 0.55
N THR A 39 23.76 -14.20 0.00
CA THR A 39 24.43 -14.03 -1.30
C THR A 39 23.48 -14.02 -2.49
N ALA A 40 22.21 -14.38 -2.30
CA ALA A 40 21.18 -14.30 -3.34
C ALA A 40 20.63 -12.87 -3.53
N VAL A 41 20.89 -11.98 -2.59
CA VAL A 41 20.46 -10.57 -2.69
C VAL A 41 21.25 -9.87 -3.79
N GLN A 42 20.53 -9.11 -4.62
CA GLN A 42 21.11 -8.34 -5.71
C GLN A 42 20.87 -6.85 -5.61
N VAL A 43 19.75 -6.48 -5.01
CA VAL A 43 19.32 -5.07 -4.93
C VAL A 43 18.74 -4.80 -3.55
N ILE A 44 19.13 -3.69 -2.96
CA ILE A 44 18.53 -3.14 -1.74
C ILE A 44 17.79 -1.87 -2.13
N ARG A 45 16.53 -1.76 -1.71
CA ARG A 45 15.71 -0.58 -1.95
C ARG A 45 15.16 -0.02 -0.66
N VAL A 46 15.06 1.30 -0.61
CA VAL A 46 14.37 2.03 0.45
C VAL A 46 13.15 2.76 -0.12
N ARG A 47 12.05 2.75 0.62
CA ARG A 47 10.84 3.49 0.27
C ARG A 47 10.13 3.98 1.53
N ARG A 48 9.34 5.04 1.42
CA ARG A 48 8.36 5.38 2.45
C ARG A 48 7.11 4.51 2.29
N VAL A 49 6.56 4.03 3.40
CA VAL A 49 5.59 2.91 3.41
C VAL A 49 4.23 3.28 2.79
N ASP A 50 3.80 4.55 2.89
CA ASP A 50 2.51 5.04 2.36
C ASP A 50 2.45 5.20 0.83
N GLN A 51 3.50 4.76 0.14
CA GLN A 51 3.65 4.95 -1.30
C GLN A 51 3.50 3.63 -2.02
N ASN A 52 2.25 3.15 -2.11
CA ASN A 52 1.93 1.95 -2.84
C ASN A 52 2.25 2.12 -4.34
N ASN A 53 3.11 1.23 -4.85
CA ASN A 53 3.52 1.14 -6.25
C ASN A 53 4.23 2.36 -6.85
N SER A 54 4.56 3.37 -6.08
CA SER A 54 5.29 4.52 -6.60
C SER A 54 6.79 4.24 -6.60
N TYR A 55 7.35 3.89 -7.76
CA TYR A 55 8.82 3.85 -7.95
C TYR A 55 9.48 5.23 -7.74
N ILE A 56 8.70 6.29 -7.66
CA ILE A 56 9.16 7.69 -7.55
C ILE A 56 9.87 7.94 -6.22
N TYR A 57 9.44 7.23 -5.18
CA TYR A 57 9.98 7.38 -3.84
C TYR A 57 10.80 6.18 -3.39
N THR A 58 11.20 5.35 -4.35
CA THR A 58 12.06 4.21 -4.10
C THR A 58 13.45 4.57 -4.56
N ASP A 59 14.39 4.56 -3.63
CA ASP A 59 15.80 4.69 -3.94
C ASP A 59 16.49 3.33 -3.87
N THR A 60 17.58 3.17 -4.63
CA THR A 60 18.41 1.98 -4.61
C THR A 60 19.63 2.26 -3.77
N ILE A 61 19.82 1.46 -2.73
CA ILE A 61 20.95 1.59 -1.83
C ILE A 61 22.12 0.77 -2.39
N PRO A 62 23.26 1.40 -2.74
CA PRO A 62 24.44 0.67 -3.12
C PRO A 62 25.01 -0.11 -1.93
N TYR A 63 25.44 -1.35 -2.16
CA TYR A 63 26.11 -2.15 -1.16
C TYR A 63 27.34 -2.84 -1.72
N ALA A 64 28.37 -3.02 -0.88
CA ALA A 64 29.62 -3.66 -1.25
C ALA A 64 30.11 -4.53 -0.10
N ASN A 65 30.75 -5.66 -0.42
CA ASN A 65 31.28 -6.61 0.58
C ASN A 65 30.23 -7.01 1.64
N GLY A 66 28.97 -7.18 1.23
CA GLY A 66 27.88 -7.55 2.12
C GLY A 66 27.47 -6.47 3.12
N ARG A 67 27.81 -5.19 2.90
CA ARG A 67 27.47 -4.08 3.79
C ARG A 67 26.92 -2.88 3.03
N PHE A 68 26.03 -2.13 3.70
CA PHE A 68 25.50 -0.88 3.20
C PHE A 68 25.27 0.12 4.31
N SER A 69 25.23 1.39 3.94
CA SER A 69 24.74 2.48 4.78
C SER A 69 23.91 3.45 3.95
N TYR A 70 22.96 4.12 4.60
CA TYR A 70 22.07 5.08 3.95
C TYR A 70 21.53 6.05 4.97
N ASP A 71 21.42 7.34 4.60
CA ASP A 71 20.86 8.39 5.45
C ASP A 71 19.49 8.81 4.96
N ILE A 72 18.50 8.77 5.84
CA ILE A 72 17.15 9.23 5.58
C ILE A 72 16.96 10.58 6.27
N HIS A 73 16.64 11.61 5.48
CA HIS A 73 16.36 12.96 5.96
C HIS A 73 14.88 13.26 5.88
N THR A 74 14.23 13.54 7.01
CA THR A 74 12.81 13.84 7.10
C THR A 74 12.54 15.10 7.92
N ALA A 75 11.47 15.82 7.62
CA ALA A 75 11.03 16.95 8.44
C ALA A 75 10.29 16.51 9.71
N LYS A 76 9.70 15.34 9.70
CA LYS A 76 8.94 14.74 10.81
C LYS A 76 9.21 13.22 10.81
N PRO A 77 8.98 12.50 11.91
CA PRO A 77 9.04 11.05 11.92
C PRO A 77 8.20 10.45 10.78
N ALA A 78 8.70 9.40 10.14
CA ALA A 78 8.01 8.72 9.05
C ALA A 78 8.36 7.23 9.03
N VAL A 79 7.50 6.39 8.48
CA VAL A 79 7.76 4.95 8.35
C VAL A 79 8.39 4.67 7.00
N TYR A 80 9.50 3.97 7.04
CA TYR A 80 10.23 3.50 5.86
C TYR A 80 10.38 1.99 5.86
N SER A 81 10.51 1.45 4.67
CA SER A 81 10.80 0.03 4.43
C SER A 81 12.12 -0.09 3.68
N ILE A 82 13.02 -0.95 4.18
CA ILE A 82 14.20 -1.39 3.43
C ILE A 82 13.99 -2.83 3.04
N CYS A 83 14.05 -3.10 1.74
CA CYS A 83 13.81 -4.42 1.18
C CYS A 83 15.03 -4.89 0.38
N ALA A 84 15.50 -6.10 0.72
CA ALA A 84 16.56 -6.78 -0.01
C ALA A 84 15.93 -7.79 -0.98
N TYR A 85 16.18 -7.63 -2.29
CA TYR A 85 15.60 -8.44 -3.35
C TYR A 85 16.63 -9.38 -3.97
N ASN A 86 16.20 -10.62 -4.24
CA ASN A 86 16.96 -11.58 -5.04
C ASN A 86 16.65 -11.45 -6.56
N LYS A 87 17.26 -12.29 -7.40
CA LYS A 87 17.04 -12.35 -8.86
C LYS A 87 15.57 -12.53 -9.27
N ARG A 88 14.75 -13.17 -8.43
CA ARG A 88 13.31 -13.42 -8.69
C ARG A 88 12.43 -12.32 -8.14
N TRP A 89 13.00 -11.20 -7.69
CA TRP A 89 12.28 -10.11 -7.04
C TRP A 89 11.51 -10.52 -5.77
N ILE A 90 11.92 -11.63 -5.15
CA ILE A 90 11.43 -12.03 -3.83
C ILE A 90 12.24 -11.24 -2.82
N GLY A 91 11.57 -10.37 -2.09
CA GLY A 91 12.21 -9.45 -1.15
C GLY A 91 11.90 -9.80 0.29
N ARG A 92 12.83 -9.44 1.18
CA ARG A 92 12.63 -9.41 2.64
C ARG A 92 12.75 -7.99 3.10
N ALA A 93 11.74 -7.52 3.84
CA ALA A 93 11.64 -6.14 4.26
C ALA A 93 11.86 -5.96 5.76
N VAL A 94 12.36 -4.80 6.11
CA VAL A 94 12.37 -4.24 7.47
C VAL A 94 11.64 -2.92 7.42
N ASP A 95 10.54 -2.82 8.15
CA ASP A 95 9.79 -1.59 8.33
C ASP A 95 10.19 -0.95 9.67
N PHE A 96 10.44 0.34 9.67
CA PHE A 96 10.91 1.07 10.84
C PHE A 96 10.52 2.55 10.78
N PHE A 97 10.55 3.22 11.94
CA PHE A 97 10.38 4.66 12.05
C PHE A 97 11.71 5.38 11.85
N ALA A 98 11.78 6.29 10.89
CA ALA A 98 12.86 7.25 10.74
C ALA A 98 12.58 8.44 11.68
N GLU A 99 13.19 8.44 12.87
CA GLU A 99 12.97 9.43 13.94
C GLU A 99 14.25 9.99 14.54
N GLY A 100 15.40 9.87 13.85
CA GLY A 100 16.66 10.52 14.23
C GLY A 100 17.65 9.62 14.98
N ASP A 101 17.57 8.31 14.79
CA ASP A 101 18.45 7.32 15.42
C ASP A 101 19.19 6.49 14.36
N THR A 102 20.07 5.60 14.81
CA THR A 102 20.69 4.58 13.96
C THR A 102 19.87 3.30 13.97
N VAL A 103 19.41 2.89 12.80
CA VAL A 103 18.78 1.59 12.59
C VAL A 103 19.80 0.61 12.04
N ARG A 104 20.03 -0.49 12.74
CA ARG A 104 20.94 -1.57 12.33
C ARG A 104 20.14 -2.77 11.89
N MET A 105 20.48 -3.36 10.74
CA MET A 105 19.76 -4.52 10.22
C MET A 105 20.69 -5.55 9.59
N ARG A 106 20.24 -6.80 9.55
CA ARG A 106 20.96 -7.92 8.93
C ARG A 106 19.99 -8.79 8.17
N PHE A 107 20.29 -8.97 6.89
CA PHE A 107 19.57 -9.89 6.00
C PHE A 107 20.36 -11.21 5.96
N VAL A 108 19.71 -12.29 6.35
CA VAL A 108 20.31 -13.65 6.43
C VAL A 108 19.53 -14.60 5.51
N PRO A 109 20.18 -15.64 4.98
CA PRO A 109 19.48 -16.67 4.19
C PRO A 109 18.41 -17.35 5.04
N ASP A 110 17.27 -17.65 4.41
CA ASP A 110 16.17 -18.47 4.94
C ASP A 110 15.62 -18.09 6.33
N ASP A 111 15.88 -16.85 6.77
CA ASP A 111 15.31 -16.32 8.02
C ASP A 111 14.78 -14.89 7.84
N SER A 112 13.92 -14.46 8.77
CA SER A 112 13.49 -13.08 8.82
C SER A 112 14.64 -12.13 9.11
N PRO A 113 14.69 -10.94 8.52
CA PRO A 113 15.71 -9.95 8.81
C PRO A 113 15.76 -9.65 10.31
N LYS A 114 16.98 -9.52 10.85
CA LYS A 114 17.18 -9.07 12.24
C LYS A 114 17.52 -7.59 12.22
N TRP A 115 16.90 -6.83 13.11
CA TRP A 115 17.17 -5.40 13.20
C TRP A 115 17.01 -4.86 14.62
N CYS A 116 17.60 -3.73 14.89
CA CYS A 116 17.49 -3.01 16.16
C CYS A 116 17.65 -1.50 15.97
N SER A 117 17.13 -0.76 16.92
CA SER A 117 17.23 0.70 17.03
C SER A 117 17.07 1.09 18.50
N ALA A 118 17.62 2.23 18.87
CA ALA A 118 17.52 2.78 20.24
C ALA A 118 16.33 3.72 20.40
N SER A 119 15.72 4.16 19.31
CA SER A 119 14.64 5.13 19.32
C SER A 119 13.33 4.59 19.93
N PRO A 120 12.51 5.44 20.54
CA PRO A 120 11.30 5.01 21.26
C PRO A 120 10.28 4.27 20.41
N LEU A 121 9.94 4.80 19.23
CA LEU A 121 8.94 4.17 18.35
C LEU A 121 9.42 2.82 17.83
N ASN A 122 10.70 2.71 17.45
CA ASN A 122 11.26 1.45 16.99
C ASN A 122 11.37 0.42 18.12
N LYS A 123 11.70 0.82 19.34
CA LYS A 123 11.66 -0.08 20.51
C LYS A 123 10.25 -0.61 20.76
N GLU A 124 9.25 0.25 20.67
CA GLU A 124 7.85 -0.15 20.82
C GLU A 124 7.44 -1.11 19.69
N LEU A 125 7.77 -0.80 18.44
CA LEU A 125 7.50 -1.65 17.29
C LEU A 125 8.14 -3.05 17.43
N LEU A 126 9.42 -3.09 17.82
CA LEU A 126 10.14 -4.34 18.08
C LEU A 126 9.51 -5.15 19.22
N ARG A 127 9.08 -4.48 20.30
CA ARG A 127 8.37 -5.13 21.42
C ARG A 127 7.06 -5.78 20.96
N VAL A 128 6.26 -5.06 20.18
CA VAL A 128 4.97 -5.57 19.68
C VAL A 128 5.19 -6.72 18.70
N ASN A 129 6.14 -6.60 17.80
CA ASN A 129 6.50 -7.68 16.88
C ASN A 129 6.99 -8.92 17.63
N GLY A 130 7.83 -8.75 18.65
CA GLY A 130 8.29 -9.83 19.52
C GLY A 130 7.17 -10.57 20.27
N MET A 131 6.09 -9.88 20.64
CA MET A 131 4.90 -10.52 21.21
C MET A 131 4.17 -11.38 20.15
N THR A 132 4.05 -10.88 18.92
CA THR A 132 3.49 -11.64 17.80
C THR A 132 4.35 -12.88 17.47
N ASP A 133 5.68 -12.71 17.47
CA ASP A 133 6.63 -13.80 17.26
C ASP A 133 6.54 -14.86 18.36
N SER A 134 6.30 -14.45 19.60
CA SER A 134 6.09 -15.38 20.74
C SER A 134 4.86 -16.25 20.53
N ILE A 135 3.74 -15.68 20.05
CA ILE A 135 2.56 -16.46 19.67
C ILE A 135 2.93 -17.46 18.56
N SER A 136 3.62 -17.00 17.52
CA SER A 136 4.03 -17.85 16.40
C SER A 136 4.94 -19.00 16.83
N LEU A 137 5.85 -18.78 17.79
CA LEU A 137 6.73 -19.79 18.34
C LEU A 137 5.94 -20.89 19.10
N CYS A 138 4.90 -20.51 19.86
CA CYS A 138 4.04 -21.47 20.55
C CYS A 138 3.29 -22.41 19.58
N TYR A 139 3.00 -21.95 18.39
CA TYR A 139 2.29 -22.73 17.36
C TYR A 139 3.22 -23.52 16.43
N ARG A 140 4.49 -23.13 16.29
CA ARG A 140 5.45 -23.73 15.35
C ARG A 140 5.58 -25.25 15.52
N ALA A 141 5.74 -25.73 16.75
CA ALA A 141 5.86 -27.17 17.02
C ALA A 141 4.57 -27.94 16.68
N ARG A 142 3.41 -27.30 16.85
CA ARG A 142 2.09 -27.89 16.52
C ARG A 142 1.90 -27.99 15.02
N PHE A 143 2.34 -26.97 14.24
CA PHE A 143 2.28 -27.00 12.78
C PHE A 143 3.28 -27.98 12.16
N ALA A 144 4.37 -28.30 12.86
CA ALA A 144 5.42 -29.18 12.32
C ALA A 144 4.91 -30.57 11.90
N LYS A 145 3.86 -31.09 12.58
CA LYS A 145 3.25 -32.37 12.20
C LYS A 145 2.51 -32.34 10.86
N TYR A 146 2.22 -31.15 10.32
CA TYR A 146 1.51 -30.95 9.06
C TYR A 146 2.44 -30.39 7.97
N ALA A 147 3.75 -30.61 8.05
CA ALA A 147 4.74 -30.03 7.13
C ALA A 147 4.54 -30.44 5.67
N ASP A 148 4.06 -31.67 5.45
CA ASP A 148 3.67 -32.17 4.12
C ASP A 148 2.14 -32.13 3.97
N TYR A 149 1.63 -30.92 3.69
CA TYR A 149 0.20 -30.67 3.61
C TYR A 149 -0.51 -31.50 2.54
N ASP A 150 0.18 -31.79 1.42
CA ASP A 150 -0.42 -32.52 0.29
C ASP A 150 -0.69 -33.99 0.62
N SER A 151 0.09 -34.57 1.53
CA SER A 151 -0.08 -35.96 1.99
C SER A 151 -1.12 -36.14 3.10
N LEU A 152 -1.68 -35.04 3.64
CA LEU A 152 -2.61 -35.12 4.76
C LEU A 152 -3.95 -35.76 4.38
N SER A 153 -4.46 -36.63 5.25
CA SER A 153 -5.84 -37.12 5.21
C SER A 153 -6.86 -36.00 5.45
N GLU A 154 -8.12 -36.25 5.10
CA GLU A 154 -9.20 -35.27 5.31
C GLU A 154 -9.35 -34.89 6.80
N ALA A 155 -9.21 -35.84 7.71
CA ALA A 155 -9.24 -35.59 9.14
C ALA A 155 -8.10 -34.69 9.61
N GLU A 156 -6.86 -34.92 9.12
CA GLU A 156 -5.70 -34.10 9.44
C GLU A 156 -5.79 -32.70 8.85
N ARG A 157 -6.34 -32.54 7.65
CA ARG A 157 -6.62 -31.21 7.06
C ARG A 157 -7.62 -30.42 7.88
N LYS A 158 -8.64 -31.10 8.45
CA LYS A 158 -9.60 -30.47 9.37
C LYS A 158 -8.92 -30.01 10.66
N GLU A 159 -8.04 -30.85 11.24
CA GLU A 159 -7.25 -30.47 12.42
C GLU A 159 -6.29 -29.31 12.13
N TYR A 160 -5.60 -29.35 11.00
CA TYR A 160 -4.73 -28.25 10.55
C TYR A 160 -5.52 -26.96 10.41
N LYS A 161 -6.70 -27.01 9.79
CA LYS A 161 -7.56 -25.83 9.64
C LYS A 161 -7.96 -25.26 11.00
N ALA A 162 -8.42 -26.09 11.93
CA ALA A 162 -8.79 -25.63 13.29
C ALA A 162 -7.59 -25.01 14.04
N LEU A 163 -6.40 -25.60 13.89
CA LEU A 163 -5.16 -25.05 14.45
C LEU A 163 -4.80 -23.69 13.81
N SER A 164 -4.93 -23.59 12.50
CA SER A 164 -4.68 -22.36 11.72
C SER A 164 -5.66 -21.26 12.12
N ASP A 165 -6.95 -21.57 12.21
CA ASP A 165 -7.98 -20.63 12.63
C ASP A 165 -7.71 -20.11 14.07
N SER A 166 -7.32 -21.01 14.98
CA SER A 166 -6.93 -20.63 16.35
C SER A 166 -5.71 -19.70 16.38
N TYR A 167 -4.67 -20.02 15.61
CA TYR A 167 -3.47 -19.19 15.49
C TYR A 167 -3.77 -17.79 14.95
N HIS A 168 -4.46 -17.73 13.81
CA HIS A 168 -4.82 -16.46 13.20
C HIS A 168 -5.77 -15.64 14.08
N GLY A 169 -6.70 -16.30 14.76
CA GLY A 169 -7.60 -15.66 15.73
C GLY A 169 -6.84 -14.99 16.88
N LEU A 170 -5.82 -15.64 17.44
CA LEU A 170 -4.98 -15.04 18.49
C LEU A 170 -4.16 -13.85 18.00
N ILE A 171 -3.52 -13.98 16.83
CA ILE A 171 -2.77 -12.88 16.21
C ILE A 171 -3.69 -11.67 15.94
N LYS A 172 -4.88 -11.93 15.38
CA LYS A 172 -5.89 -10.90 15.12
C LYS A 172 -6.33 -10.23 16.42
N ALA A 173 -6.73 -10.99 17.41
CA ALA A 173 -7.19 -10.47 18.71
C ALA A 173 -6.11 -9.61 19.40
N PHE A 174 -4.87 -10.09 19.40
CA PHE A 174 -3.73 -9.33 19.93
C PHE A 174 -3.54 -8.01 19.19
N ARG A 175 -3.44 -8.02 17.85
CA ARG A 175 -3.17 -6.83 17.05
C ARG A 175 -4.31 -5.81 17.15
N LEU A 176 -5.56 -6.23 16.99
CA LEU A 176 -6.72 -5.32 17.11
C LEU A 176 -6.82 -4.74 18.54
N GLY A 177 -6.59 -5.58 19.57
CA GLY A 177 -6.56 -5.15 20.97
C GLY A 177 -5.47 -4.14 21.25
N TYR A 178 -4.27 -4.33 20.66
CA TYR A 178 -3.16 -3.37 20.79
C TYR A 178 -3.51 -2.02 20.14
N MET A 179 -3.99 -2.03 18.90
CA MET A 179 -4.37 -0.82 18.15
C MET A 179 -5.42 0.02 18.88
N ARG A 180 -6.42 -0.63 19.53
CA ARG A 180 -7.44 0.08 20.32
C ARG A 180 -6.89 0.69 21.61
N LYS A 181 -5.96 0.01 22.28
CA LYS A 181 -5.45 0.41 23.60
C LYS A 181 -4.25 1.33 23.54
N ASN A 182 -3.55 1.39 22.42
CA ASN A 182 -2.31 2.16 22.25
C ASN A 182 -2.45 3.13 21.06
N PRO A 183 -3.13 4.27 21.25
CA PRO A 183 -3.45 5.22 20.18
C PRO A 183 -2.23 6.08 19.78
N GLY A 184 -1.06 5.47 19.64
CA GLY A 184 0.21 6.06 19.21
C GLY A 184 0.52 5.80 17.73
N LEU A 185 1.67 6.29 17.26
CA LEU A 185 2.11 6.14 15.87
C LEU A 185 2.36 4.67 15.50
N VAL A 186 2.84 3.84 16.45
CA VAL A 186 3.02 2.39 16.22
C VAL A 186 1.67 1.71 16.02
N GLY A 187 0.66 2.04 16.83
CA GLY A 187 -0.70 1.50 16.63
C GLY A 187 -1.32 1.93 15.30
N LEU A 188 -1.10 3.18 14.87
CA LEU A 188 -1.54 3.66 13.57
C LEU A 188 -0.82 2.94 12.41
N PHE A 189 0.48 2.69 12.53
CA PHE A 189 1.23 1.92 11.55
C PHE A 189 0.70 0.48 11.44
N MET A 190 0.44 -0.17 12.58
CA MET A 190 -0.18 -1.50 12.59
C MET A 190 -1.56 -1.53 11.96
N LEU A 191 -2.36 -0.47 12.14
CA LEU A 191 -3.68 -0.33 11.52
C LEU A 191 -3.55 -0.21 9.99
N PHE A 192 -2.61 0.59 9.53
CA PHE A 192 -2.25 0.71 8.12
C PHE A 192 -1.85 -0.66 7.54
N GLU A 193 -0.89 -1.36 8.16
CA GLU A 193 -0.47 -2.70 7.71
C GLU A 193 -1.63 -3.69 7.64
N TRP A 194 -2.53 -3.66 8.62
CA TRP A 194 -3.68 -4.56 8.67
C TRP A 194 -4.66 -4.27 7.54
N GLY A 195 -4.96 -2.98 7.28
CA GLY A 195 -5.82 -2.56 6.18
C GLY A 195 -5.23 -2.90 4.80
N GLU A 196 -3.90 -2.80 4.65
CA GLU A 196 -3.20 -3.17 3.42
C GLU A 196 -3.16 -4.69 3.18
N ARG A 197 -3.04 -5.47 4.24
CA ARG A 197 -2.93 -6.93 4.15
C ARG A 197 -4.27 -7.62 3.87
N PHE A 198 -5.37 -7.07 4.37
CA PHE A 198 -6.70 -7.67 4.31
C PHE A 198 -7.72 -6.79 3.57
N TYR A 199 -7.26 -6.08 2.57
CA TYR A 199 -8.06 -5.10 1.82
C TYR A 199 -9.26 -5.69 1.07
N ASP A 200 -9.23 -6.97 0.74
CA ASP A 200 -10.27 -7.76 0.07
C ASP A 200 -11.19 -8.52 1.06
N ASP A 201 -10.87 -8.51 2.35
CA ASP A 201 -11.71 -9.07 3.42
C ASP A 201 -12.64 -7.99 3.98
N SER A 202 -13.92 -8.05 3.64
CA SER A 202 -14.93 -7.06 4.05
C SER A 202 -15.06 -6.94 5.58
N VAL A 203 -14.86 -8.02 6.32
CA VAL A 203 -14.90 -8.03 7.79
C VAL A 203 -13.68 -7.30 8.35
N ALA A 204 -12.49 -7.62 7.85
CA ALA A 204 -11.26 -6.95 8.26
C ALA A 204 -11.28 -5.45 7.91
N VAL A 205 -11.78 -5.09 6.73
CA VAL A 205 -11.97 -3.69 6.31
C VAL A 205 -12.90 -2.95 7.24
N SER A 206 -14.03 -3.56 7.63
CA SER A 206 -14.97 -2.97 8.57
C SER A 206 -14.37 -2.75 9.96
N GLU A 207 -13.59 -3.73 10.45
CA GLU A 207 -12.86 -3.61 11.74
C GLU A 207 -11.81 -2.49 11.71
N VAL A 208 -11.05 -2.38 10.63
CA VAL A 208 -10.07 -1.29 10.43
C VAL A 208 -10.76 0.05 10.40
N ALA A 209 -11.89 0.17 9.68
CA ALA A 209 -12.67 1.41 9.60
C ALA A 209 -13.19 1.83 10.99
N SER A 210 -13.76 0.89 11.76
CA SER A 210 -14.22 1.17 13.14
C SER A 210 -13.06 1.64 14.03
N ILE A 211 -11.92 0.93 14.04
CA ILE A 211 -10.78 1.34 14.85
C ILE A 211 -10.25 2.71 14.41
N TYR A 212 -10.20 2.98 13.11
CA TYR A 212 -9.79 4.29 12.61
C TYR A 212 -10.71 5.39 13.11
N ASP A 213 -12.02 5.24 12.94
CA ASP A 213 -13.02 6.23 13.34
C ASP A 213 -12.99 6.49 14.86
N ASP A 214 -12.91 5.42 15.67
CA ASP A 214 -12.98 5.51 17.13
C ASP A 214 -11.67 6.00 17.77
N VAL A 215 -10.51 5.68 17.17
CA VAL A 215 -9.21 5.82 17.85
C VAL A 215 -8.26 6.79 17.15
N TYR A 216 -8.23 6.83 15.81
CA TYR A 216 -7.16 7.52 15.05
C TYR A 216 -7.64 8.71 14.23
N ALA A 217 -8.95 8.84 13.94
CA ALA A 217 -9.46 9.94 13.15
C ALA A 217 -9.08 11.30 13.74
N GLY A 218 -8.46 12.16 12.94
CA GLY A 218 -8.00 13.47 13.36
C GLY A 218 -6.73 13.49 14.23
N LYS A 219 -6.17 12.33 14.61
CA LYS A 219 -4.88 12.27 15.32
C LYS A 219 -3.70 12.38 14.36
N PHE A 220 -2.58 12.88 14.89
CA PHE A 220 -1.31 13.01 14.19
C PHE A 220 -1.39 13.77 12.86
N PRO A 221 -1.94 15.02 12.82
CA PRO A 221 -2.08 15.77 11.58
C PRO A 221 -0.72 16.01 10.93
N GLY A 222 -0.67 15.80 9.62
CA GLY A 222 0.55 15.89 8.82
C GLY A 222 1.53 14.72 8.97
N PHE A 223 1.16 13.67 9.72
CA PHE A 223 1.87 12.39 9.64
C PHE A 223 1.38 11.62 8.40
N HIS A 224 2.30 11.11 7.60
CA HIS A 224 1.98 10.57 6.28
C HIS A 224 0.97 9.40 6.30
N LEU A 225 1.00 8.54 7.33
CA LEU A 225 0.03 7.45 7.46
C LEU A 225 -1.35 7.93 7.92
N SER A 226 -1.44 9.03 8.66
CA SER A 226 -2.74 9.64 9.00
C SER A 226 -3.44 10.16 7.76
N GLU A 227 -2.70 10.82 6.87
CA GLU A 227 -3.23 11.29 5.59
C GLU A 227 -3.62 10.11 4.69
N TYR A 228 -2.80 9.05 4.67
CA TYR A 228 -3.12 7.83 3.93
C TYR A 228 -4.40 7.17 4.46
N MET A 229 -4.50 6.94 5.76
CA MET A 229 -5.66 6.28 6.38
C MET A 229 -6.94 7.10 6.25
N LYS A 230 -6.84 8.44 6.25
CA LYS A 230 -7.97 9.32 5.94
C LYS A 230 -8.48 9.11 4.52
N GLN A 231 -7.59 9.04 3.53
CA GLN A 231 -7.95 8.75 2.13
C GLN A 231 -8.49 7.33 1.99
N TRP A 232 -7.84 6.35 2.61
CA TRP A 232 -8.31 4.97 2.67
C TRP A 232 -9.73 4.87 3.24
N ARG A 233 -10.00 5.57 4.35
CA ARG A 233 -11.34 5.59 4.96
C ARG A 233 -12.39 6.20 4.03
N ALA A 234 -12.05 7.28 3.35
CA ALA A 234 -12.93 7.91 2.36
C ALA A 234 -13.22 6.97 1.18
N SER A 235 -12.20 6.24 0.70
CA SER A 235 -12.36 5.30 -0.43
C SER A 235 -13.35 4.16 -0.14
N GLN A 236 -13.60 3.84 1.14
CA GLN A 236 -14.59 2.80 1.51
C GLN A 236 -16.04 3.17 1.13
N SER A 237 -16.31 4.44 0.81
CA SER A 237 -17.60 4.89 0.28
C SER A 237 -17.69 4.77 -1.25
N VAL A 238 -16.59 4.55 -1.94
CA VAL A 238 -16.51 4.45 -3.42
C VAL A 238 -16.90 3.05 -3.85
N LYS A 239 -18.22 2.79 -3.86
CA LYS A 239 -18.83 1.51 -4.22
C LYS A 239 -20.22 1.76 -4.82
N VAL A 240 -20.81 0.76 -5.44
CA VAL A 240 -22.16 0.85 -5.99
C VAL A 240 -23.15 1.32 -4.91
N GLY A 241 -23.97 2.31 -5.24
CA GLY A 241 -24.87 3.01 -4.32
C GLY A 241 -24.20 4.08 -3.46
N GLY A 242 -22.87 4.15 -3.41
CA GLY A 242 -22.12 5.23 -2.78
C GLY A 242 -21.95 6.44 -3.69
N ARG A 243 -21.30 7.47 -3.18
CA ARG A 243 -21.05 8.71 -3.94
C ARG A 243 -19.59 8.73 -4.42
N TYR A 244 -19.36 9.20 -5.66
CA TYR A 244 -17.99 9.43 -6.15
C TYR A 244 -17.26 10.50 -5.32
N VAL A 245 -15.95 10.44 -5.30
CA VAL A 245 -15.08 11.45 -4.65
C VAL A 245 -14.79 12.56 -5.67
N ASN A 246 -15.20 13.81 -5.35
CA ASN A 246 -14.89 14.94 -6.22
C ASN A 246 -13.41 15.35 -6.11
N PHE A 247 -12.81 15.73 -7.22
CA PHE A 247 -11.43 16.19 -7.29
C PHE A 247 -11.22 17.22 -8.39
N THR A 248 -10.07 17.87 -8.36
CA THR A 248 -9.56 18.74 -9.42
C THR A 248 -8.25 18.16 -9.93
N ALA A 249 -8.08 18.09 -11.25
CA ALA A 249 -6.84 17.66 -11.88
C ALA A 249 -6.63 18.45 -13.19
N PRO A 250 -5.37 18.69 -13.61
CA PRO A 250 -5.08 19.38 -14.85
C PRO A 250 -5.30 18.50 -16.08
N ASP A 251 -5.57 19.13 -17.23
CA ASP A 251 -5.40 18.52 -18.54
C ASP A 251 -3.94 18.57 -19.02
N LEU A 252 -3.67 18.15 -20.26
CA LEU A 252 -2.31 18.20 -20.83
C LEU A 252 -1.83 19.61 -21.14
N ASP A 253 -2.73 20.59 -21.24
CA ASP A 253 -2.40 22.01 -21.45
C ASP A 253 -2.17 22.74 -20.11
N GLY A 254 -2.39 22.07 -19.00
CA GLY A 254 -2.22 22.58 -17.63
C GLY A 254 -3.42 23.32 -17.07
N ASN A 255 -4.59 23.26 -17.71
CA ASN A 255 -5.82 23.83 -17.20
C ASN A 255 -6.43 22.88 -16.15
N ASP A 256 -6.78 23.43 -14.99
CA ASP A 256 -7.45 22.69 -13.93
C ASP A 256 -8.93 22.44 -14.23
N HIS A 257 -9.34 21.20 -14.14
CA HIS A 257 -10.72 20.74 -14.30
C HIS A 257 -11.25 20.14 -13.02
N LYS A 258 -12.37 20.63 -12.55
CA LYS A 258 -13.08 20.06 -11.41
C LYS A 258 -14.13 19.07 -11.90
N VAL A 259 -13.98 17.79 -11.56
CA VAL A 259 -14.78 16.71 -12.12
C VAL A 259 -16.28 16.95 -11.92
N SER A 260 -16.71 17.49 -10.76
CA SER A 260 -18.12 17.82 -10.53
C SER A 260 -18.70 18.84 -11.51
N GLU A 261 -17.88 19.66 -12.14
CA GLU A 261 -18.33 20.65 -13.16
C GLU A 261 -18.41 19.99 -14.53
N GLU A 262 -17.46 19.12 -14.86
CA GLU A 262 -17.40 18.41 -16.14
C GLU A 262 -18.54 17.40 -16.33
N ILE A 263 -18.98 16.75 -15.23
CA ILE A 263 -20.04 15.74 -15.26
C ILE A 263 -21.41 16.28 -14.85
N LYS A 264 -21.52 17.59 -14.58
CA LYS A 264 -22.75 18.19 -14.06
C LYS A 264 -23.98 17.90 -14.95
N GLY A 265 -25.01 17.27 -14.36
CA GLY A 265 -26.26 16.94 -15.05
C GLY A 265 -26.18 15.79 -16.04
N LYS A 266 -25.03 15.10 -16.12
CA LYS A 266 -24.81 13.97 -17.03
C LYS A 266 -24.68 12.67 -16.24
N VAL A 267 -24.98 11.54 -16.89
CA VAL A 267 -24.43 10.25 -16.49
C VAL A 267 -22.98 10.22 -16.96
N ALA A 268 -22.06 9.84 -16.09
CA ALA A 268 -20.63 9.94 -16.42
C ALA A 268 -19.86 8.66 -16.07
N LEU A 269 -18.88 8.33 -16.88
CA LEU A 269 -17.89 7.34 -16.53
C LEU A 269 -16.57 8.06 -16.17
N ILE A 270 -16.08 7.82 -14.96
CA ILE A 270 -14.76 8.26 -14.53
C ILE A 270 -13.80 7.09 -14.77
N ASP A 271 -12.88 7.26 -15.73
CA ASP A 271 -11.98 6.21 -16.21
C ASP A 271 -10.54 6.49 -15.74
N PHE A 272 -10.11 5.77 -14.70
CA PHE A 272 -8.73 5.82 -14.21
C PHE A 272 -7.87 4.85 -14.99
N TRP A 273 -6.94 5.38 -15.76
CA TRP A 273 -6.09 4.63 -16.66
C TRP A 273 -4.61 5.06 -16.59
N ALA A 274 -3.74 4.44 -17.39
CA ALA A 274 -2.35 4.85 -17.55
C ALA A 274 -1.83 4.45 -18.94
N SER A 275 -0.86 5.22 -19.47
CA SER A 275 -0.26 4.93 -20.78
C SER A 275 0.41 3.55 -20.85
N TRP A 276 0.96 3.10 -19.73
CA TRP A 276 1.61 1.80 -19.56
C TRP A 276 0.64 0.65 -19.24
N CYS A 277 -0.63 0.95 -18.90
CA CYS A 277 -1.63 -0.07 -18.58
C CYS A 277 -2.32 -0.61 -19.85
N GLY A 278 -1.83 -1.68 -20.38
CA GLY A 278 -2.40 -2.32 -21.57
C GLY A 278 -3.86 -2.73 -21.44
N PRO A 279 -4.28 -3.39 -20.35
CA PRO A 279 -5.70 -3.72 -20.10
C PRO A 279 -6.60 -2.49 -20.05
N CYS A 280 -6.21 -1.42 -19.30
CA CYS A 280 -6.98 -0.19 -19.19
C CYS A 280 -7.22 0.44 -20.57
N ARG A 281 -6.16 0.56 -21.36
CA ARG A 281 -6.24 1.13 -22.70
C ARG A 281 -7.13 0.32 -23.65
N ARG A 282 -7.17 -1.01 -23.49
CA ARG A 282 -8.13 -1.84 -24.26
C ARG A 282 -9.56 -1.57 -23.83
N HIS A 283 -9.80 -1.46 -22.52
CA HIS A 283 -11.10 -1.14 -21.98
C HIS A 283 -11.57 0.26 -22.43
N SER A 284 -10.75 1.30 -22.27
CA SER A 284 -11.10 2.65 -22.71
C SER A 284 -11.43 2.70 -24.21
N ARG A 285 -10.68 1.97 -25.07
CA ARG A 285 -11.01 1.89 -26.50
C ARG A 285 -12.36 1.22 -26.76
N SER A 286 -12.75 0.21 -25.97
CA SER A 286 -14.07 -0.45 -26.14
C SER A 286 -15.24 0.47 -25.80
N LEU A 287 -14.99 1.53 -25.03
CA LEU A 287 -15.99 2.56 -24.66
C LEU A 287 -16.21 3.61 -25.75
N ILE A 288 -15.33 3.75 -26.76
CA ILE A 288 -15.46 4.78 -27.79
C ILE A 288 -16.79 4.68 -28.54
N PRO A 289 -17.23 3.50 -29.02
CA PRO A 289 -18.53 3.40 -29.69
C PRO A 289 -19.72 3.76 -28.79
N VAL A 290 -19.64 3.41 -27.49
CA VAL A 290 -20.68 3.74 -26.52
C VAL A 290 -20.70 5.25 -26.29
N TYR A 291 -19.54 5.89 -26.11
CA TYR A 291 -19.44 7.34 -25.96
C TYR A 291 -20.05 8.07 -27.17
N GLU A 292 -19.64 7.73 -28.38
CA GLU A 292 -20.13 8.36 -29.61
C GLU A 292 -21.66 8.23 -29.76
N LYS A 293 -22.22 7.11 -29.30
CA LYS A 293 -23.67 6.87 -29.39
C LYS A 293 -24.48 7.68 -28.36
N TYR A 294 -23.92 7.97 -27.17
CA TYR A 294 -24.68 8.54 -26.06
C TYR A 294 -24.23 9.94 -25.63
N LYS A 295 -23.12 10.49 -26.13
CA LYS A 295 -22.58 11.80 -25.75
C LYS A 295 -23.61 12.94 -25.88
N ASP A 296 -24.40 12.95 -26.93
CA ASP A 296 -25.43 13.96 -27.19
C ASP A 296 -26.75 13.68 -26.45
N ARG A 297 -26.81 12.58 -25.72
CA ARG A 297 -27.97 12.16 -24.90
C ARG A 297 -27.76 12.35 -23.41
N GLY A 298 -26.67 13.00 -23.02
CA GLY A 298 -26.38 13.28 -21.61
C GLY A 298 -25.42 12.27 -20.93
N PHE A 299 -24.60 11.58 -21.73
CA PHE A 299 -23.49 10.78 -21.24
C PHE A 299 -22.16 11.48 -21.46
N THR A 300 -21.19 11.27 -20.56
CA THR A 300 -19.81 11.72 -20.74
C THR A 300 -18.80 10.74 -20.15
N ILE A 301 -17.55 10.84 -20.58
CA ILE A 301 -16.42 10.13 -19.97
C ILE A 301 -15.39 11.19 -19.57
N VAL A 302 -14.79 11.03 -18.40
CA VAL A 302 -13.61 11.77 -17.94
C VAL A 302 -12.50 10.77 -17.66
N GLY A 303 -11.50 10.76 -18.51
CA GLY A 303 -10.29 9.96 -18.32
C GLY A 303 -9.36 10.64 -17.32
N VAL A 304 -8.72 9.85 -16.45
CA VAL A 304 -7.74 10.33 -15.46
C VAL A 304 -6.50 9.45 -15.55
N ALA A 305 -5.46 9.96 -16.18
CA ALA A 305 -4.24 9.19 -16.40
C ALA A 305 -3.25 9.37 -15.24
N ARG A 306 -2.76 8.26 -14.70
CA ARG A 306 -1.67 8.24 -13.71
C ARG A 306 -0.33 8.10 -14.42
N GLU A 307 0.47 9.16 -14.44
CA GLU A 307 1.68 9.21 -15.24
C GLU A 307 2.89 9.77 -14.47
N ARG A 308 4.07 9.44 -14.97
CA ARG A 308 5.34 10.07 -14.57
C ARG A 308 5.79 11.09 -15.59
N ASP A 309 5.32 10.92 -16.81
CA ASP A 309 5.69 11.68 -17.97
C ASP A 309 4.45 12.00 -18.79
N ALA A 310 4.16 13.28 -18.96
CA ALA A 310 3.02 13.77 -19.73
C ALA A 310 3.12 13.39 -21.23
N GLU A 311 4.33 13.28 -21.78
CA GLU A 311 4.55 12.86 -23.17
C GLU A 311 4.07 11.44 -23.43
N ALA A 312 4.24 10.53 -22.44
CA ALA A 312 3.74 9.15 -22.54
C ALA A 312 2.21 9.10 -22.66
N MET A 313 1.50 9.93 -21.88
CA MET A 313 0.04 10.09 -21.98
C MET A 313 -0.36 10.66 -23.35
N CYS A 314 0.29 11.73 -23.80
CA CYS A 314 0.04 12.36 -25.09
C CYS A 314 0.16 11.34 -26.24
N LYS A 315 1.23 10.55 -26.27
CA LYS A 315 1.44 9.48 -27.26
C LYS A 315 0.36 8.39 -27.19
N ALA A 316 -0.09 8.05 -25.98
CA ALA A 316 -1.14 7.05 -25.81
C ALA A 316 -2.50 7.56 -26.33
N ILE A 317 -2.91 8.77 -25.96
CA ILE A 317 -4.14 9.41 -26.46
C ILE A 317 -4.10 9.55 -27.98
N GLY A 318 -2.99 10.03 -28.56
CA GLY A 318 -2.83 10.18 -30.00
C GLY A 318 -2.97 8.86 -30.78
N ARG A 319 -2.55 7.74 -30.17
CA ARG A 319 -2.68 6.39 -30.73
C ARG A 319 -4.08 5.82 -30.58
N ASP A 320 -4.65 5.94 -29.38
CA ASP A 320 -5.92 5.31 -28.99
C ASP A 320 -7.14 6.19 -29.34
N LYS A 321 -6.91 7.50 -29.56
CA LYS A 321 -7.88 8.51 -30.03
C LYS A 321 -9.11 8.64 -29.13
N TYR A 322 -8.90 8.77 -27.83
CA TYR A 322 -9.98 9.00 -26.89
C TYR A 322 -10.70 10.33 -27.18
N PRO A 323 -12.01 10.33 -27.45
CA PRO A 323 -12.76 11.53 -27.85
C PRO A 323 -13.28 12.38 -26.67
N TRP A 324 -12.91 12.04 -25.44
CA TRP A 324 -13.36 12.70 -24.22
C TRP A 324 -12.22 13.43 -23.51
N LEU A 325 -12.58 14.22 -22.49
CA LEU A 325 -11.66 14.93 -21.63
C LEU A 325 -10.72 13.94 -20.93
N ASN A 326 -9.43 14.21 -21.00
CA ASN A 326 -8.40 13.43 -20.32
C ASN A 326 -7.59 14.33 -19.40
N LEU A 327 -7.64 14.02 -18.09
CA LEU A 327 -6.90 14.69 -17.03
C LEU A 327 -5.65 13.88 -16.69
N ILE A 328 -4.65 14.54 -16.11
CA ILE A 328 -3.40 13.90 -15.73
C ILE A 328 -3.14 14.02 -14.22
N GLU A 329 -2.86 12.88 -13.58
CA GLU A 329 -2.25 12.82 -12.27
C GLU A 329 -0.76 12.52 -12.42
N LEU A 330 0.05 13.57 -12.42
CA LEU A 330 1.48 13.44 -12.60
C LEU A 330 2.17 13.18 -11.25
N ASN A 331 2.90 12.05 -11.16
CA ASN A 331 3.71 11.68 -10.00
C ASN A 331 2.91 11.50 -8.69
N ASP A 332 1.68 11.02 -8.78
CA ASP A 332 0.80 10.78 -7.60
C ASP A 332 0.65 12.00 -6.67
N ARG A 333 0.68 13.22 -7.20
CA ARG A 333 0.63 14.45 -6.38
C ARG A 333 -0.70 14.60 -5.66
N ILE A 334 -1.79 14.22 -6.29
CA ILE A 334 -3.15 14.34 -5.77
C ILE A 334 -3.59 13.04 -5.08
N LYS A 335 -2.93 11.91 -5.38
CA LYS A 335 -3.22 10.55 -4.87
C LYS A 335 -4.65 10.11 -5.16
N LEU A 336 -5.14 10.40 -6.36
CA LEU A 336 -6.52 10.11 -6.77
C LEU A 336 -6.83 8.61 -6.72
N TRP A 337 -5.86 7.77 -7.12
CA TRP A 337 -6.05 6.31 -7.07
C TRP A 337 -6.27 5.80 -5.64
N ASN A 338 -5.58 6.39 -4.66
CA ASN A 338 -5.81 6.07 -3.25
C ASN A 338 -7.21 6.51 -2.78
N GLN A 339 -7.66 7.69 -3.23
CA GLN A 339 -8.99 8.22 -2.88
C GLN A 339 -10.12 7.36 -3.45
N TYR A 340 -9.90 6.68 -4.57
CA TYR A 340 -10.84 5.77 -5.22
C TYR A 340 -10.60 4.29 -4.85
N GLY A 341 -9.63 4.00 -3.99
CA GLY A 341 -9.31 2.64 -3.56
C GLY A 341 -8.70 1.76 -4.66
N ILE A 342 -8.18 2.38 -5.73
CA ILE A 342 -7.60 1.67 -6.87
C ILE A 342 -6.19 1.19 -6.50
N ARG A 343 -5.99 -0.12 -6.50
CA ARG A 343 -4.71 -0.76 -6.13
C ARG A 343 -3.93 -1.33 -7.32
N GLY A 344 -4.59 -1.47 -8.45
CA GLY A 344 -4.04 -2.09 -9.65
C GLY A 344 -3.73 -1.11 -10.76
N GLY A 345 -3.87 -1.58 -11.99
CA GLY A 345 -3.57 -0.85 -13.22
C GLY A 345 -4.53 0.28 -13.54
N GLY A 346 -5.75 0.29 -13.02
CA GLY A 346 -6.80 1.29 -13.26
C GLY A 346 -8.13 0.85 -12.68
N GLY A 347 -9.18 1.64 -12.91
CA GLY A 347 -10.53 1.32 -12.49
C GLY A 347 -11.54 2.28 -13.10
N THR A 348 -12.77 1.88 -13.28
CA THR A 348 -13.82 2.69 -13.88
C THR A 348 -15.06 2.77 -12.98
N PHE A 349 -15.66 3.95 -12.93
CA PHE A 349 -16.80 4.24 -12.06
C PHE A 349 -17.88 4.94 -12.87
N LEU A 350 -18.99 4.24 -13.14
CA LEU A 350 -20.16 4.83 -13.79
C LEU A 350 -21.02 5.50 -12.72
N VAL A 351 -21.29 6.79 -12.89
CA VAL A 351 -22.05 7.60 -11.93
C VAL A 351 -23.30 8.20 -12.58
N ASP A 352 -24.39 8.31 -11.81
CA ASP A 352 -25.62 8.97 -12.24
C ASP A 352 -25.50 10.51 -12.20
N ARG A 353 -26.57 11.21 -12.62
CA ARG A 353 -26.65 12.68 -12.62
C ARG A 353 -26.56 13.32 -11.22
N ASN A 354 -26.78 12.52 -10.17
CA ASN A 354 -26.67 12.94 -8.76
C ASN A 354 -25.30 12.60 -8.16
N GLY A 355 -24.42 11.93 -8.91
CA GLY A 355 -23.10 11.50 -8.47
C GLY A 355 -23.10 10.21 -7.64
N ILE A 356 -24.15 9.40 -7.78
CA ILE A 356 -24.20 8.05 -7.17
C ILE A 356 -23.58 7.05 -8.12
N ILE A 357 -22.73 6.18 -7.61
CA ILE A 357 -22.04 5.14 -8.38
C ILE A 357 -23.04 4.05 -8.75
N LEU A 358 -23.28 3.87 -10.03
CA LEU A 358 -24.15 2.85 -10.61
C LEU A 358 -23.41 1.52 -10.82
N ALA A 359 -22.14 1.59 -11.22
CA ALA A 359 -21.31 0.41 -11.44
C ALA A 359 -19.82 0.73 -11.21
N VAL A 360 -19.07 -0.30 -10.80
CA VAL A 360 -17.61 -0.27 -10.64
C VAL A 360 -17.03 -1.29 -11.61
N ASP A 361 -16.03 -0.89 -12.40
CA ASP A 361 -15.38 -1.67 -13.44
C ASP A 361 -16.34 -2.36 -14.44
N PRO A 362 -17.41 -1.65 -14.91
CA PRO A 362 -18.34 -2.24 -15.88
C PRO A 362 -17.66 -2.42 -17.24
N THR A 363 -18.00 -3.48 -17.95
CA THR A 363 -17.65 -3.64 -19.38
C THR A 363 -18.38 -2.62 -20.24
N ALA A 364 -17.96 -2.42 -21.49
CA ALA A 364 -18.63 -1.50 -22.41
C ALA A 364 -20.09 -1.88 -22.66
N GLU A 365 -20.40 -3.18 -22.69
CA GLU A 365 -21.76 -3.73 -22.86
C GLU A 365 -22.63 -3.42 -21.63
N GLU A 366 -22.06 -3.54 -20.41
CA GLU A 366 -22.76 -3.21 -19.16
C GLU A 366 -23.01 -1.70 -19.05
N VAL A 367 -22.03 -0.86 -19.43
CA VAL A 367 -22.21 0.59 -19.52
C VAL A 367 -23.36 0.89 -20.47
N GLU A 368 -23.37 0.31 -21.67
CA GLU A 368 -24.47 0.55 -22.63
C GLU A 368 -25.82 0.07 -22.13
N ALA A 369 -25.88 -1.07 -21.43
CA ALA A 369 -27.13 -1.57 -20.85
C ALA A 369 -27.69 -0.58 -19.80
N ILE A 370 -26.86 -0.12 -18.88
CA ILE A 370 -27.25 0.87 -17.86
C ILE A 370 -27.70 2.20 -18.51
N LEU A 371 -26.95 2.69 -19.53
CA LEU A 371 -27.31 3.92 -20.22
C LEU A 371 -28.68 3.87 -20.92
N ARG A 372 -29.09 2.71 -21.44
CA ARG A 372 -30.45 2.53 -22.02
C ARG A 372 -31.57 2.69 -20.99
N GLU A 373 -31.28 2.39 -19.72
CA GLU A 373 -32.27 2.47 -18.63
C GLU A 373 -32.34 3.88 -18.02
N VAL A 374 -31.23 4.63 -17.99
CA VAL A 374 -31.14 5.89 -17.24
C VAL A 374 -31.13 7.14 -18.11
N LEU A 375 -30.99 7.02 -19.45
CA LEU A 375 -30.99 8.10 -20.45
C LEU A 375 -32.21 8.04 -21.38
#